data_fd90125d3bacc7954dccd5b6ed2a2193
#
_entry.id   fd90125d3bacc7954dccd5b6ed2a2193
#
_cell.length_a   1.000
_cell.length_b   1.000
_cell.length_c   1.000
_cell.angle_alpha   90.00
_cell.angle_beta   90.00
_cell.angle_gamma   90.00
#
_symmetry.space_group_name_H-M   'P 1'
#
loop_
_entity.id
_entity.type
_entity.pdbx_description
1 polymer ?
#
loop_
_entity_poly.entity_id
_entity_poly.type
_entity_poly.pdbx_seq_one_letter_code
_entity_poly.pdbx_strand_id
1 'polypeptide(L)'
;MALKQIDYGSPEYEMMLKLRNDLLRKPLGLSFDPKELEKEKDDVLIGAFEDDRMLGCCLLTKIDAKTLRLRQMAVSNNLQGKGIGRALMIFAENIARDMGYYTLMMHARVTATGFYEKLGFVKKDGQFIEITIPHVIMEKRLR
;
A
#
# COMPACT_ATOMS: atom_id res chain seq x y z
N MET A 1 -8.56 11.19 -12.59
CA MET A 1 -7.53 10.58 -11.71
C MET A 1 -6.65 9.65 -12.53
N ALA A 2 -5.34 9.79 -12.37
CA ALA A 2 -4.38 8.94 -13.06
C ALA A 2 -3.65 8.04 -12.06
N LEU A 3 -3.58 6.76 -12.37
CA LEU A 3 -2.81 5.77 -11.58
C LEU A 3 -1.55 5.43 -12.35
N LYS A 4 -0.42 5.47 -11.68
CA LYS A 4 0.86 5.15 -12.34
C LYS A 4 1.90 4.61 -11.37
N GLN A 5 2.87 3.89 -11.93
CA GLN A 5 4.06 3.50 -11.19
C GLN A 5 4.97 4.71 -11.03
N ILE A 6 5.65 4.75 -9.89
CA ILE A 6 6.53 5.85 -9.50
C ILE A 6 7.96 5.32 -9.49
N ASP A 7 8.91 6.11 -9.98
CA ASP A 7 10.32 5.77 -9.92
C ASP A 7 10.91 6.14 -8.56
N TYR A 8 11.69 5.23 -7.98
CA TYR A 8 12.42 5.49 -6.75
C TYR A 8 13.34 6.70 -6.93
N GLY A 9 13.34 7.60 -5.96
CA GLY A 9 14.17 8.80 -5.99
C GLY A 9 13.67 9.93 -6.88
N SER A 10 12.49 9.76 -7.49
CA SER A 10 11.88 10.79 -8.34
C SER A 10 11.16 11.86 -7.50
N PRO A 11 10.76 13.00 -8.12
CA PRO A 11 9.89 13.96 -7.43
C PRO A 11 8.58 13.34 -6.93
N GLU A 12 7.99 12.41 -7.67
CA GLU A 12 6.77 11.71 -7.26
C GLU A 12 7.03 10.83 -6.03
N TYR A 13 8.22 10.26 -5.92
CA TYR A 13 8.59 9.50 -4.72
C TYR A 13 8.66 10.40 -3.49
N GLU A 14 9.17 11.62 -3.62
CA GLU A 14 9.17 12.59 -2.52
C GLU A 14 7.73 12.94 -2.10
N MET A 15 6.81 13.09 -3.06
CA MET A 15 5.39 13.30 -2.77
C MET A 15 4.81 12.11 -2.01
N MET A 16 5.17 10.90 -2.40
CA MET A 16 4.75 9.67 -1.73
C MET A 16 5.24 9.64 -0.28
N LEU A 17 6.51 9.97 -0.05
CA LEU A 17 7.08 9.99 1.31
C LEU A 17 6.38 11.02 2.19
N LYS A 18 6.07 12.18 1.65
CA LYS A 18 5.34 13.21 2.40
C LYS A 18 3.96 12.74 2.81
N LEU A 19 3.21 12.16 1.87
CA LEU A 19 1.88 11.65 2.15
C LEU A 19 1.91 10.53 3.20
N ARG A 20 2.84 9.59 3.06
CA ARG A 20 3.00 8.49 4.01
C ARG A 20 3.39 9.00 5.40
N ASN A 21 4.30 9.98 5.47
CA ASN A 21 4.70 10.56 6.74
C ASN A 21 3.53 11.23 7.43
N ASP A 22 2.76 12.03 6.70
CA ASP A 22 1.64 12.78 7.27
C ASP A 22 0.52 11.86 7.77
N LEU A 23 0.27 10.74 7.09
CA LEU A 23 -0.87 9.88 7.39
C LEU A 23 -0.51 8.62 8.19
N LEU A 24 0.69 8.11 8.05
CA LEU A 24 1.08 6.81 8.61
C LEU A 24 2.13 6.91 9.71
N ARG A 25 2.92 7.98 9.76
CA ARG A 25 4.04 8.13 10.70
C ARG A 25 3.80 9.19 11.77
N LYS A 26 3.53 10.42 11.36
CA LYS A 26 3.29 11.52 12.29
C LYS A 26 2.22 11.22 13.34
N PRO A 27 1.06 10.67 12.97
CA PRO A 27 0.01 10.37 13.94
C PRO A 27 0.47 9.41 15.06
N LEU A 28 1.51 8.61 14.79
CA LEU A 28 2.07 7.66 15.75
C LEU A 28 3.37 8.16 16.39
N GLY A 29 3.76 9.42 16.12
CA GLY A 29 5.02 9.97 16.63
C GLY A 29 6.26 9.35 16.00
N LEU A 30 6.13 8.79 14.81
CA LEU A 30 7.21 8.09 14.11
C LEU A 30 7.79 8.92 12.96
N SER A 31 9.01 8.56 12.55
CA SER A 31 9.65 9.10 11.36
C SER A 31 10.24 7.96 10.54
N PHE A 32 10.62 8.26 9.29
CA PHE A 32 11.25 7.26 8.43
C PHE A 32 12.69 6.98 8.87
N ASP A 33 13.07 5.70 8.77
CA ASP A 33 14.46 5.28 8.86
C ASP A 33 15.02 5.26 7.44
N PRO A 34 16.07 6.06 7.14
CA PRO A 34 16.67 6.08 5.81
C PRO A 34 17.09 4.70 5.29
N LYS A 35 17.51 3.80 6.16
CA LYS A 35 17.89 2.44 5.78
C LYS A 35 16.69 1.63 5.29
N GLU A 36 15.54 1.82 5.91
CA GLU A 36 14.31 1.15 5.49
C GLU A 36 13.83 1.68 4.14
N LEU A 37 13.94 2.99 3.92
CA LEU A 37 13.56 3.59 2.64
C LEU A 37 14.44 3.10 1.49
N GLU A 38 15.72 2.87 1.75
CA GLU A 38 16.65 2.37 0.75
C GLU A 38 16.23 1.02 0.17
N LYS A 39 15.57 0.19 0.97
CA LYS A 39 15.07 -1.11 0.53
C LYS A 39 13.95 -0.98 -0.51
N GLU A 40 13.31 0.17 -0.59
CA GLU A 40 12.17 0.38 -1.47
C GLU A 40 12.57 0.58 -2.94
N LYS A 41 13.83 0.70 -3.24
CA LYS A 41 14.30 0.85 -4.63
C LYS A 41 13.94 -0.33 -5.51
N ASP A 42 13.73 -1.51 -4.92
CA ASP A 42 13.34 -2.73 -5.64
C ASP A 42 11.83 -3.00 -5.58
N ASP A 43 11.07 -2.16 -4.88
CA ASP A 43 9.63 -2.30 -4.76
C ASP A 43 8.89 -1.66 -5.93
N VAL A 44 7.67 -2.10 -6.16
CA VAL A 44 6.76 -1.43 -7.09
C VAL A 44 6.07 -0.30 -6.33
N LEU A 45 6.28 0.93 -6.77
CA LEU A 45 5.73 2.12 -6.13
C LEU A 45 4.58 2.65 -6.98
N ILE A 46 3.43 2.89 -6.36
CA ILE A 46 2.20 3.25 -7.07
C ILE A 46 1.61 4.51 -6.48
N GLY A 47 1.20 5.44 -7.34
CA GLY A 47 0.52 6.65 -6.93
C GLY A 47 -0.74 6.92 -7.73
N ALA A 48 -1.71 7.55 -7.09
CA ALA A 48 -2.92 8.08 -7.71
C ALA A 48 -2.82 9.60 -7.71
N PHE A 49 -3.03 10.22 -8.87
CA PHE A 49 -2.82 11.64 -9.06
C PHE A 49 -4.03 12.32 -9.68
N GLU A 50 -4.22 13.58 -9.35
CA GLU A 50 -5.09 14.49 -10.07
C GLU A 50 -4.25 15.73 -10.36
N ASP A 51 -3.98 15.98 -11.64
CA ASP A 51 -3.00 16.96 -12.09
C ASP A 51 -1.64 16.65 -11.45
N ASP A 52 -1.01 17.60 -10.77
CA ASP A 52 0.28 17.41 -10.13
C ASP A 52 0.18 17.01 -8.65
N ARG A 53 -1.03 16.69 -8.19
CA ARG A 53 -1.27 16.38 -6.77
C ARG A 53 -1.46 14.88 -6.55
N MET A 54 -0.71 14.33 -5.60
CA MET A 54 -0.90 12.93 -5.19
C MET A 54 -2.10 12.80 -4.27
N LEU A 55 -3.05 11.93 -4.65
CA LEU A 55 -4.25 11.67 -3.88
C LEU A 55 -4.10 10.48 -2.95
N GLY A 56 -3.26 9.54 -3.32
CA GLY A 56 -3.02 8.33 -2.55
C GLY A 56 -1.85 7.55 -3.12
N CYS A 57 -1.39 6.55 -2.37
CA CYS A 57 -0.27 5.72 -2.76
C CYS A 57 -0.33 4.34 -2.12
N CYS A 58 0.46 3.43 -2.64
CA CYS A 58 0.78 2.14 -2.02
C CYS A 58 2.05 1.60 -2.67
N LEU A 59 2.59 0.52 -2.11
CA LEU A 59 3.71 -0.15 -2.74
C LEU A 59 3.59 -1.66 -2.60
N LEU A 60 4.30 -2.37 -3.47
CA LEU A 60 4.34 -3.83 -3.49
C LEU A 60 5.78 -4.29 -3.27
N THR A 61 5.96 -5.15 -2.29
CA THR A 61 7.27 -5.72 -1.94
C THR A 61 7.27 -7.22 -2.23
N LYS A 62 8.31 -7.72 -2.87
CA LYS A 62 8.47 -9.15 -3.14
C LYS A 62 8.73 -9.91 -1.84
N ILE A 63 7.91 -10.93 -1.58
CA ILE A 63 8.11 -11.83 -0.44
C ILE A 63 8.82 -13.10 -0.90
N ASP A 64 8.32 -13.72 -1.96
CA ASP A 64 8.93 -14.87 -2.61
C ASP A 64 8.53 -14.88 -4.08
N ALA A 65 8.82 -15.97 -4.80
CA ALA A 65 8.56 -16.06 -6.24
C ALA A 65 7.07 -15.98 -6.62
N LYS A 66 6.17 -16.21 -5.66
CA LYS A 66 4.72 -16.29 -5.91
C LYS A 66 3.91 -15.22 -5.19
N THR A 67 4.50 -14.52 -4.22
CA THR A 67 3.78 -13.63 -3.31
C THR A 67 4.36 -12.22 -3.29
N LEU A 68 3.49 -11.24 -3.49
CA LEU A 68 3.80 -9.82 -3.24
C LEU A 68 3.07 -9.37 -1.98
N ARG A 69 3.68 -8.46 -1.25
CA ARG A 69 3.06 -7.82 -0.09
C ARG A 69 2.69 -6.37 -0.41
N LEU A 70 1.43 -6.03 -0.20
CA LEU A 70 0.98 -4.64 -0.25
C LEU A 70 1.40 -3.94 1.04
N ARG A 71 1.98 -2.76 0.91
CA ARG A 71 2.42 -1.96 2.05
C ARG A 71 2.13 -0.47 1.82
N GLN A 72 2.07 0.29 2.92
CA GLN A 72 2.05 1.75 2.91
C GLN A 72 0.88 2.34 2.12
N MET A 73 -0.30 1.71 2.23
CA MET A 73 -1.52 2.28 1.64
C MET A 73 -1.88 3.56 2.38
N ALA A 74 -1.96 4.67 1.66
CA ALA A 74 -2.34 5.95 2.22
C ALA A 74 -3.19 6.72 1.23
N VAL A 75 -4.30 7.29 1.71
CA VAL A 75 -5.19 8.14 0.92
C VAL A 75 -5.36 9.44 1.69
N SER A 76 -5.25 10.58 1.00
CA SER A 76 -5.37 11.90 1.61
C SER A 76 -6.65 12.01 2.43
N ASN A 77 -6.57 12.60 3.64
CA ASN A 77 -7.66 12.59 4.62
C ASN A 77 -8.99 13.11 4.09
N ASN A 78 -8.97 14.20 3.34
CA ASN A 78 -10.19 14.80 2.80
C ASN A 78 -10.74 14.06 1.57
N LEU A 79 -10.09 12.98 1.14
CA LEU A 79 -10.47 12.21 -0.04
C LEU A 79 -10.82 10.77 0.28
N GLN A 80 -10.82 10.39 1.56
CA GLN A 80 -11.19 9.03 1.96
C GLN A 80 -12.67 8.79 1.67
N GLY A 81 -13.02 7.56 1.30
CA GLY A 81 -14.39 7.20 0.94
C GLY A 81 -14.78 7.54 -0.50
N LYS A 82 -13.87 8.05 -1.32
CA LYS A 82 -14.15 8.46 -2.71
C LYS A 82 -13.65 7.47 -3.76
N GLY A 83 -13.29 6.26 -3.35
CA GLY A 83 -12.87 5.21 -4.27
C GLY A 83 -11.41 5.22 -4.68
N ILE A 84 -10.58 6.09 -4.11
CA ILE A 84 -9.15 6.17 -4.45
C ILE A 84 -8.41 4.92 -3.99
N GLY A 85 -8.65 4.48 -2.75
CA GLY A 85 -8.04 3.27 -2.22
C GLY A 85 -8.42 2.04 -3.04
N ARG A 86 -9.68 1.93 -3.44
CA ARG A 86 -10.14 0.85 -4.30
C ARG A 86 -9.43 0.87 -5.65
N ALA A 87 -9.29 2.04 -6.26
CA ALA A 87 -8.61 2.19 -7.55
C ALA A 87 -7.14 1.78 -7.44
N LEU A 88 -6.47 2.18 -6.36
CA LEU A 88 -5.08 1.77 -6.08
C LEU A 88 -4.97 0.25 -5.96
N MET A 89 -5.91 -0.38 -5.25
CA MET A 89 -5.92 -1.84 -5.08
C MET A 89 -6.10 -2.56 -6.41
N ILE A 90 -7.04 -2.13 -7.23
CA ILE A 90 -7.28 -2.75 -8.54
C ILE A 90 -6.04 -2.62 -9.42
N PHE A 91 -5.42 -1.45 -9.43
CA PHE A 91 -4.20 -1.22 -10.20
C PHE A 91 -3.05 -2.11 -9.70
N ALA A 92 -2.87 -2.20 -8.38
CA ALA A 92 -1.85 -3.05 -7.77
C ALA A 92 -2.06 -4.53 -8.11
N GLU A 93 -3.30 -5.01 -8.04
CA GLU A 93 -3.60 -6.40 -8.40
C GLU A 93 -3.28 -6.69 -9.86
N ASN A 94 -3.60 -5.76 -10.76
CA ASN A 94 -3.31 -5.94 -12.18
C ASN A 94 -1.81 -6.00 -12.44
N ILE A 95 -1.03 -5.13 -11.79
CA ILE A 95 0.43 -5.18 -11.88
C ILE A 95 0.95 -6.52 -11.36
N ALA A 96 0.46 -6.96 -10.21
CA ALA A 96 0.88 -8.23 -9.62
C ALA A 96 0.61 -9.41 -10.55
N ARG A 97 -0.56 -9.43 -11.19
CA ARG A 97 -0.90 -10.47 -12.18
C ARG A 97 0.03 -10.40 -13.39
N ASP A 98 0.26 -9.20 -13.91
CA ASP A 98 1.13 -9.02 -15.09
C ASP A 98 2.56 -9.44 -14.81
N MET A 99 3.02 -9.28 -13.57
CA MET A 99 4.35 -9.73 -13.14
C MET A 99 4.42 -11.24 -12.89
N GLY A 100 3.30 -11.95 -12.96
CA GLY A 100 3.26 -13.41 -12.80
C GLY A 100 3.08 -13.90 -11.37
N TYR A 101 2.69 -13.04 -10.44
CA TYR A 101 2.48 -13.44 -9.06
C TYR A 101 1.10 -14.10 -8.87
N TYR A 102 1.02 -14.99 -7.89
CA TYR A 102 -0.20 -15.76 -7.60
C TYR A 102 -0.96 -15.24 -6.40
N THR A 103 -0.28 -14.58 -5.46
CA THR A 103 -0.87 -14.15 -4.20
C THR A 103 -0.45 -12.73 -3.86
N LEU A 104 -1.42 -11.93 -3.42
CA LEU A 104 -1.17 -10.62 -2.83
C LEU A 104 -1.57 -10.71 -1.36
N MET A 105 -0.66 -10.35 -0.46
CA MET A 105 -0.91 -10.38 0.98
C MET A 105 -0.61 -9.01 1.60
N MET A 106 -1.08 -8.82 2.82
CA MET A 106 -0.83 -7.57 3.55
C MET A 106 -0.97 -7.79 5.05
N HIS A 107 -0.39 -6.87 5.82
CA HIS A 107 -0.69 -6.71 7.24
C HIS A 107 -1.73 -5.59 7.35
N ALA A 108 -2.99 -5.96 7.43
CA ALA A 108 -4.09 -5.00 7.46
C ALA A 108 -4.40 -4.57 8.89
N ARG A 109 -4.58 -3.27 9.12
CA ARG A 109 -5.13 -2.81 10.39
C ARG A 109 -6.50 -3.44 10.58
N VAL A 110 -6.80 -3.89 11.79
CA VAL A 110 -8.09 -4.53 12.10
C VAL A 110 -9.26 -3.63 11.69
N THR A 111 -9.11 -2.32 11.84
CA THR A 111 -10.15 -1.35 11.46
C THR A 111 -10.37 -1.24 9.95
N ALA A 112 -9.47 -1.76 9.12
CA ALA A 112 -9.56 -1.70 7.66
C ALA A 112 -9.98 -3.03 7.02
N THR A 113 -10.19 -4.08 7.81
CA THR A 113 -10.48 -5.42 7.26
C THR A 113 -11.73 -5.44 6.37
N GLY A 114 -12.77 -4.71 6.75
CA GLY A 114 -14.01 -4.65 5.95
C GLY A 114 -13.77 -4.12 4.54
N PHE A 115 -12.92 -3.12 4.41
CA PHE A 115 -12.56 -2.57 3.11
C PHE A 115 -11.90 -3.64 2.22
N TYR A 116 -10.93 -4.37 2.77
CA TYR A 116 -10.21 -5.39 2.00
C TYR A 116 -11.07 -6.62 1.74
N GLU A 117 -11.94 -7.00 2.68
CA GLU A 117 -12.86 -8.11 2.48
C GLU A 117 -13.78 -7.88 1.29
N LYS A 118 -14.26 -6.66 1.10
CA LYS A 118 -15.07 -6.28 -0.06
C LYS A 118 -14.33 -6.42 -1.39
N LEU A 119 -13.00 -6.39 -1.35
CA LEU A 119 -12.17 -6.56 -2.52
C LEU A 119 -11.72 -8.00 -2.73
N GLY A 120 -12.21 -8.93 -1.92
CA GLY A 120 -11.94 -10.36 -2.07
C GLY A 120 -10.80 -10.90 -1.23
N PHE A 121 -10.26 -10.10 -0.31
CA PHE A 121 -9.23 -10.57 0.61
C PHE A 121 -9.84 -11.34 1.76
N VAL A 122 -9.12 -12.35 2.24
CA VAL A 122 -9.55 -13.17 3.40
C VAL A 122 -8.52 -13.06 4.52
N LYS A 123 -9.01 -13.09 5.75
CA LYS A 123 -8.15 -13.09 6.93
C LYS A 123 -7.44 -14.43 7.08
N LYS A 124 -6.16 -14.36 7.42
CA LYS A 124 -5.33 -15.52 7.75
C LYS A 124 -4.80 -15.31 9.17
N ASP A 125 -4.81 -16.34 9.98
CA ASP A 125 -4.29 -16.33 11.34
C ASP A 125 -4.98 -15.31 12.26
N GLY A 126 -4.50 -15.20 13.49
CA GLY A 126 -5.03 -14.30 14.50
C GLY A 126 -4.45 -12.91 14.41
N GLN A 127 -4.94 -12.05 15.31
CA GLN A 127 -4.45 -10.67 15.40
C GLN A 127 -3.05 -10.62 16.02
N PHE A 128 -2.30 -9.60 15.64
CA PHE A 128 -0.99 -9.28 16.21
C PHE A 128 -0.83 -7.78 16.31
N ILE A 129 0.13 -7.33 17.10
CA ILE A 129 0.41 -5.90 17.26
C ILE A 129 1.60 -5.53 16.38
N GLU A 130 1.43 -4.53 15.54
CA GLU A 130 2.50 -3.96 14.71
C GLU A 130 2.43 -2.45 14.84
N ILE A 131 3.56 -1.84 15.20
CA ILE A 131 3.63 -0.39 15.43
C ILE A 131 2.50 0.07 16.38
N THR A 132 2.34 -0.63 17.50
CA THR A 132 1.34 -0.38 18.56
C THR A 132 -0.13 -0.53 18.12
N ILE A 133 -0.39 -0.97 16.89
CA ILE A 133 -1.75 -1.09 16.34
C ILE A 133 -2.08 -2.55 16.05
N PRO A 134 -3.30 -3.00 16.40
CA PRO A 134 -3.76 -4.36 16.04
C PRO A 134 -3.84 -4.54 14.51
N HIS A 135 -3.26 -5.63 14.04
CA HIS A 135 -3.24 -6.00 12.63
C HIS A 135 -3.66 -7.46 12.46
N VAL A 136 -4.00 -7.81 11.25
CA VAL A 136 -4.26 -9.19 10.83
C VAL A 136 -3.69 -9.39 9.43
N ILE A 137 -3.17 -10.58 9.17
CA ILE A 137 -2.72 -10.92 7.82
C ILE A 137 -3.95 -11.19 6.95
N MET A 138 -3.98 -10.56 5.78
CA MET A 138 -5.00 -10.80 4.78
C MET A 138 -4.34 -11.16 3.47
N GLU A 139 -5.00 -12.00 2.68
CA GLU A 139 -4.48 -12.35 1.37
C GLU A 139 -5.57 -12.63 0.37
N LYS A 140 -5.20 -12.49 -0.91
CA LYS A 140 -6.08 -12.77 -2.04
C LYS A 140 -5.30 -13.53 -3.09
N ARG A 141 -5.88 -14.60 -3.61
CA ARG A 141 -5.32 -15.33 -4.74
C ARG A 141 -5.65 -14.57 -6.03
N LEU A 142 -4.64 -14.36 -6.86
CA LEU A 142 -4.76 -13.57 -8.09
C LEU A 142 -5.07 -14.43 -9.31
N ARG A 143 -4.91 -15.77 -9.18
CA ARG A 143 -5.08 -16.69 -10.29
C ARG A 143 -5.89 -17.91 -9.89
#